data_933e3360b2daa89f944983b1d559b1c6
#
_entry.id   933e3360b2daa89f944983b1d559b1c6
#
_cell.length_a   1.000
_cell.length_b   1.000
_cell.length_c   1.000
_cell.angle_alpha   90.00
_cell.angle_beta   90.00
_cell.angle_gamma   90.00
#
_symmetry.space_group_name_H-M   'P 1'
#
loop_
_entity.id
_entity.type
_entity.pdbx_description
1 polymer ?
#
loop_
_entity_poly.entity_id
_entity_poly.type
_entity_poly.pdbx_seq_one_letter_code
_entity_poly.pdbx_strand_id
1 'polypeptide(L)'
;MNLLIHIFKRELLSYFLTPLAYVFIVIFLALIGSFTFYLGNFFVRGQADLNSFFVFHPWVYILLIPAVTMRLWAEERKTGTIELLMTLPLTTTHAVLGKFIASWFFIFVALILTFPIWITVNYLGDPDNGIIFAGYIGSLFMAGAYLSIGSCISAVTKNQVIAFVVSTTVCFLFTMMGVDLVLNFFKLWAPEFLVNTISSMSFLTHF
;
A
#
# COMPACT_ATOMS: atom_id res chain seq x y z
N MET A 1 -4.64 -12.72 23.68
CA MET A 1 -4.40 -13.22 22.31
C MET A 1 -5.70 -13.46 21.53
N ASN A 2 -6.74 -14.01 22.14
CA ASN A 2 -8.01 -14.31 21.42
C ASN A 2 -8.76 -13.07 20.93
N LEU A 3 -8.73 -11.95 21.65
CA LEU A 3 -9.45 -10.73 21.31
C LEU A 3 -8.94 -10.05 20.03
N LEU A 4 -7.63 -9.98 19.84
CA LEU A 4 -7.02 -9.44 18.62
C LEU A 4 -7.45 -10.28 17.40
N ILE A 5 -7.46 -11.61 17.53
CA ILE A 5 -7.89 -12.53 16.48
C ILE A 5 -9.37 -12.32 16.12
N HIS A 6 -10.24 -12.06 17.12
CA HIS A 6 -11.64 -11.77 16.87
C HIS A 6 -11.85 -10.46 16.09
N ILE A 7 -11.12 -9.39 16.46
CA ILE A 7 -11.16 -8.13 15.72
C ILE A 7 -10.64 -8.34 14.29
N PHE A 8 -9.49 -8.99 14.14
CA PHE A 8 -8.91 -9.30 12.83
C PHE A 8 -9.91 -10.06 11.93
N LYS A 9 -10.52 -11.13 12.43
CA LYS A 9 -11.50 -11.91 11.66
C LYS A 9 -12.72 -11.08 11.29
N ARG A 10 -13.26 -10.30 12.21
CA ARG A 10 -14.40 -9.42 11.96
C ARG A 10 -14.09 -8.41 10.86
N GLU A 11 -12.96 -7.72 10.96
CA GLU A 11 -12.55 -6.72 9.99
C GLU A 11 -12.28 -7.38 8.62
N LEU A 12 -11.57 -8.51 8.59
CA LEU A 12 -11.29 -9.21 7.35
C LEU A 12 -12.56 -9.69 6.66
N LEU A 13 -13.49 -10.27 7.40
CA LEU A 13 -14.81 -10.66 6.87
C LEU A 13 -15.58 -9.45 6.34
N SER A 14 -15.52 -8.31 7.03
CA SER A 14 -16.14 -7.07 6.58
C SER A 14 -15.61 -6.62 5.22
N TYR A 15 -14.31 -6.79 4.94
CA TYR A 15 -13.76 -6.51 3.61
C TYR A 15 -14.39 -7.43 2.55
N PHE A 16 -14.33 -8.75 2.74
CA PHE A 16 -14.77 -9.72 1.73
C PHE A 16 -16.29 -9.83 1.58
N LEU A 17 -17.06 -9.39 2.56
CA LEU A 17 -18.53 -9.30 2.45
C LEU A 17 -18.99 -8.07 1.66
N THR A 18 -18.12 -7.10 1.41
CA THR A 18 -18.48 -5.91 0.63
C THR A 18 -18.03 -6.05 -0.82
N PRO A 19 -18.87 -5.66 -1.81
CA PRO A 19 -18.47 -5.66 -3.22
C PRO A 19 -17.23 -4.79 -3.49
N LEU A 20 -16.98 -3.82 -2.64
CA LEU A 20 -15.87 -2.86 -2.78
C LEU A 20 -14.51 -3.55 -2.75
N ALA A 21 -14.34 -4.62 -1.97
CA ALA A 21 -13.08 -5.37 -1.92
C ALA A 21 -12.76 -6.03 -3.25
N TYR A 22 -13.75 -6.61 -3.90
CA TYR A 22 -13.57 -7.24 -5.21
C TYR A 22 -13.26 -6.19 -6.30
N VAL A 23 -13.94 -5.06 -6.26
CA VAL A 23 -13.66 -3.93 -7.16
C VAL A 23 -12.23 -3.45 -6.97
N PHE A 24 -11.76 -3.32 -5.71
CA PHE A 24 -10.38 -2.96 -5.41
C PHE A 24 -9.37 -3.95 -6.02
N ILE A 25 -9.58 -5.26 -5.79
CA ILE A 25 -8.68 -6.30 -6.33
C ILE A 25 -8.65 -6.26 -7.85
N VAL A 26 -9.80 -6.15 -8.51
CA VAL A 26 -9.89 -6.08 -9.97
C VAL A 26 -9.17 -4.85 -10.51
N ILE A 27 -9.39 -3.68 -9.90
CA ILE A 27 -8.71 -2.44 -10.30
C ILE A 27 -7.20 -2.56 -10.08
N PHE A 28 -6.77 -3.11 -8.94
CA PHE A 28 -5.35 -3.33 -8.64
C PHE A 28 -4.70 -4.20 -9.70
N LEU A 29 -5.27 -5.38 -9.98
CA LEU A 29 -4.74 -6.31 -10.97
C LEU A 29 -4.74 -5.71 -12.39
N ALA A 30 -5.80 -5.00 -12.75
CA ALA A 30 -5.91 -4.36 -14.06
C ALA A 30 -4.86 -3.24 -14.23
N LEU A 31 -4.69 -2.38 -13.23
CA LEU A 31 -3.71 -1.29 -13.29
C LEU A 31 -2.28 -1.82 -13.32
N ILE A 32 -1.94 -2.72 -12.39
CA ILE A 32 -0.56 -3.24 -12.32
C ILE A 32 -0.22 -4.05 -13.56
N GLY A 33 -1.15 -4.85 -14.08
CA GLY A 33 -0.99 -5.57 -15.35
C GLY A 33 -0.82 -4.62 -16.53
N SER A 34 -1.70 -3.62 -16.66
CA SER A 34 -1.61 -2.62 -17.74
C SER A 34 -0.29 -1.86 -17.67
N PHE A 35 0.12 -1.42 -16.49
CA PHE A 35 1.38 -0.68 -16.33
C PHE A 35 2.59 -1.55 -16.64
N THR A 36 2.61 -2.80 -16.21
CA THR A 36 3.71 -3.74 -16.49
C THR A 36 3.84 -4.03 -17.99
N PHE A 37 2.74 -4.39 -18.64
CA PHE A 37 2.78 -4.86 -20.03
C PHE A 37 2.84 -3.72 -21.04
N TYR A 38 2.13 -2.60 -20.84
CA TYR A 38 2.09 -1.48 -21.78
C TYR A 38 3.13 -0.41 -21.47
N LEU A 39 3.11 0.19 -20.27
CA LEU A 39 4.03 1.27 -19.90
C LEU A 39 5.44 0.75 -19.64
N GLY A 40 5.55 -0.39 -18.97
CA GLY A 40 6.83 -1.05 -18.69
C GLY A 40 7.45 -1.74 -19.88
N ASN A 41 6.74 -1.81 -21.04
CA ASN A 41 7.21 -2.48 -22.26
C ASN A 41 7.78 -3.88 -22.01
N PHE A 42 7.15 -4.65 -21.11
CA PHE A 42 7.66 -5.93 -20.62
C PHE A 42 8.14 -6.86 -21.75
N PHE A 43 7.31 -7.09 -22.76
CA PHE A 43 7.67 -7.97 -23.89
C PHE A 43 8.70 -7.36 -24.84
N VAL A 44 8.72 -6.02 -24.99
CA VAL A 44 9.63 -5.32 -25.90
C VAL A 44 11.06 -5.31 -25.36
N ARG A 45 11.21 -5.28 -24.03
CA ARG A 45 12.52 -5.30 -23.36
C ARG A 45 13.28 -6.62 -23.57
N GLY A 46 12.57 -7.74 -23.80
CA GLY A 46 13.18 -9.05 -24.01
C GLY A 46 14.03 -9.55 -22.84
N GLN A 47 13.80 -9.02 -21.63
CA GLN A 47 14.50 -9.39 -20.39
C GLN A 47 13.53 -10.17 -19.51
N ALA A 48 14.00 -11.31 -18.99
CA ALA A 48 13.23 -12.11 -18.04
C ALA A 48 13.42 -11.56 -16.62
N ASP A 49 12.86 -10.37 -16.35
CA ASP A 49 12.85 -9.73 -15.03
C ASP A 49 11.47 -9.15 -14.69
N LEU A 50 11.20 -8.90 -13.42
CA LEU A 50 10.00 -8.20 -12.93
C LEU A 50 10.28 -6.75 -12.50
N ASN A 51 11.36 -6.14 -12.97
CA ASN A 51 11.67 -4.76 -12.62
C ASN A 51 10.53 -3.82 -13.05
N SER A 52 10.04 -3.96 -14.30
CA SER A 52 8.89 -3.18 -14.78
C SER A 52 7.63 -3.36 -13.94
N PHE A 53 7.44 -4.51 -13.30
CA PHE A 53 6.31 -4.78 -12.42
C PHE A 53 6.45 -4.02 -11.09
N PHE A 54 7.60 -4.12 -10.41
CA PHE A 54 7.80 -3.51 -9.10
C PHE A 54 7.91 -1.99 -9.14
N VAL A 55 8.50 -1.41 -10.17
CA VAL A 55 8.62 0.06 -10.33
C VAL A 55 7.27 0.77 -10.35
N PHE A 56 6.20 0.10 -10.80
CA PHE A 56 4.86 0.69 -10.82
C PHE A 56 4.06 0.50 -9.51
N HIS A 57 4.52 -0.33 -8.57
CA HIS A 57 3.81 -0.55 -7.30
C HIS A 57 3.63 0.74 -6.48
N PRO A 58 4.64 1.60 -6.28
CA PRO A 58 4.45 2.84 -5.55
C PRO A 58 3.32 3.70 -6.13
N TRP A 59 3.26 3.82 -7.45
CA TRP A 59 2.26 4.63 -8.16
C TRP A 59 0.84 4.11 -8.00
N VAL A 60 0.67 2.80 -8.07
CA VAL A 60 -0.63 2.15 -7.85
C VAL A 60 -1.05 2.26 -6.38
N TYR A 61 -0.12 2.09 -5.46
CA TYR A 61 -0.36 2.15 -4.03
C TYR A 61 -0.75 3.55 -3.53
N ILE A 62 -0.19 4.62 -4.11
CA ILE A 62 -0.56 6.01 -3.78
C ILE A 62 -2.07 6.22 -3.84
N LEU A 63 -2.74 5.59 -4.80
CA LEU A 63 -4.19 5.76 -4.99
C LEU A 63 -5.00 4.71 -4.25
N LEU A 64 -4.60 3.45 -4.38
CA LEU A 64 -5.43 2.33 -3.94
C LEU A 64 -5.36 2.10 -2.43
N ILE A 65 -4.21 2.26 -1.79
CA ILE A 65 -4.10 2.04 -0.34
C ILE A 65 -4.88 3.11 0.45
N PRO A 66 -4.82 4.41 0.14
CA PRO A 66 -5.73 5.40 0.73
C PRO A 66 -7.21 5.06 0.56
N ALA A 67 -7.61 4.48 -0.57
CA ALA A 67 -9.00 4.05 -0.78
C ALA A 67 -9.44 2.92 0.17
N VAL A 68 -8.51 2.03 0.55
CA VAL A 68 -8.77 1.00 1.58
C VAL A 68 -8.81 1.63 2.97
N THR A 69 -7.86 2.52 3.28
CA THR A 69 -7.69 3.06 4.63
C THR A 69 -8.70 4.15 5.01
N MET A 70 -9.29 4.84 4.02
CA MET A 70 -10.20 5.95 4.28
C MET A 70 -11.38 5.58 5.18
N ARG A 71 -11.80 4.30 5.20
CA ARG A 71 -12.93 3.80 5.98
C ARG A 71 -12.54 3.28 7.36
N LEU A 72 -11.27 2.93 7.59
CA LEU A 72 -10.81 2.22 8.79
C LEU A 72 -11.29 2.85 10.10
N TRP A 73 -11.21 4.18 10.20
CA TRP A 73 -11.58 4.93 11.39
C TRP A 73 -12.62 6.01 11.12
N ALA A 74 -12.56 6.66 9.95
CA ALA A 74 -13.45 7.77 9.63
C ALA A 74 -14.92 7.34 9.59
N GLU A 75 -15.23 6.12 9.18
CA GLU A 75 -16.59 5.57 9.18
C GLU A 75 -17.10 5.35 10.61
N GLU A 76 -16.31 4.75 11.49
CA GLU A 76 -16.67 4.55 12.89
C GLU A 76 -16.83 5.87 13.65
N ARG A 77 -16.01 6.86 13.33
CA ARG A 77 -16.14 8.21 13.89
C ARG A 77 -17.39 8.94 13.38
N LYS A 78 -17.76 8.71 12.12
CA LYS A 78 -18.95 9.30 11.52
C LYS A 78 -20.23 8.71 12.10
N THR A 79 -20.24 7.39 12.32
CA THR A 79 -21.41 6.66 12.85
C THR A 79 -21.51 6.67 14.37
N GLY A 80 -20.47 7.17 15.08
CA GLY A 80 -20.39 7.14 16.54
C GLY A 80 -20.05 5.76 17.13
N THR A 81 -19.84 4.74 16.30
CA THR A 81 -19.53 3.38 16.76
C THR A 81 -18.15 3.26 17.42
N ILE A 82 -17.29 4.26 17.24
CA ILE A 82 -16.00 4.33 17.94
C ILE A 82 -16.17 4.39 19.46
N GLU A 83 -17.22 5.06 19.97
CA GLU A 83 -17.52 5.13 21.40
C GLU A 83 -17.90 3.75 21.94
N LEU A 84 -18.71 2.99 21.20
CA LEU A 84 -19.05 1.62 21.54
C LEU A 84 -17.81 0.71 21.53
N LEU A 85 -16.90 0.90 20.58
CA LEU A 85 -15.64 0.14 20.52
C LEU A 85 -14.78 0.41 21.76
N MET A 86 -14.76 1.66 22.24
CA MET A 86 -13.98 2.06 23.43
C MET A 86 -14.62 1.63 24.75
N THR A 87 -15.91 1.32 24.81
CA THR A 87 -16.57 0.78 26.01
C THR A 87 -16.39 -0.73 26.17
N LEU A 88 -15.96 -1.43 25.13
CA LEU A 88 -15.63 -2.85 25.22
C LEU A 88 -14.36 -3.03 26.09
N PRO A 89 -14.20 -4.20 26.75
CA PRO A 89 -13.01 -4.51 27.54
C PRO A 89 -11.80 -4.83 26.63
N LEU A 90 -11.54 -3.93 25.68
CA LEU A 90 -10.48 -4.00 24.69
C LEU A 90 -9.47 -2.90 24.94
N THR A 91 -8.18 -3.21 24.84
CA THR A 91 -7.18 -2.14 24.78
C THR A 91 -7.21 -1.49 23.40
N THR A 92 -6.96 -0.18 23.36
CA THR A 92 -6.84 0.58 22.09
C THR A 92 -5.85 -0.07 21.14
N THR A 93 -4.78 -0.65 21.69
CA THR A 93 -3.75 -1.36 20.90
C THR A 93 -4.32 -2.56 20.15
N HIS A 94 -5.21 -3.36 20.78
CA HIS A 94 -5.85 -4.49 20.10
C HIS A 94 -6.75 -4.05 18.96
N ALA A 95 -7.46 -2.92 19.12
CA ALA A 95 -8.30 -2.37 18.07
C ALA A 95 -7.46 -1.88 16.88
N VAL A 96 -6.40 -1.10 17.17
CA VAL A 96 -5.52 -0.54 16.12
C VAL A 96 -4.79 -1.65 15.35
N LEU A 97 -4.14 -2.58 16.08
CA LEU A 97 -3.40 -3.67 15.44
C LEU A 97 -4.33 -4.63 14.70
N GLY A 98 -5.50 -4.94 15.25
CA GLY A 98 -6.46 -5.83 14.59
C GLY A 98 -6.93 -5.28 13.26
N LYS A 99 -7.28 -4.00 13.20
CA LYS A 99 -7.68 -3.31 11.96
C LYS A 99 -6.52 -3.20 10.96
N PHE A 100 -5.34 -2.80 11.44
CA PHE A 100 -4.14 -2.66 10.61
C PHE A 100 -3.76 -3.99 9.97
N ILE A 101 -3.65 -5.06 10.75
CA ILE A 101 -3.26 -6.39 10.25
C ILE A 101 -4.32 -6.94 9.28
N ALA A 102 -5.61 -6.70 9.52
CA ALA A 102 -6.68 -7.12 8.62
C ALA A 102 -6.58 -6.43 7.25
N SER A 103 -6.35 -5.11 7.24
CA SER A 103 -6.17 -4.34 6.02
C SER A 103 -4.89 -4.73 5.29
N TRP A 104 -3.81 -4.95 6.03
CA TRP A 104 -2.53 -5.38 5.46
C TRP A 104 -2.62 -6.77 4.84
N PHE A 105 -3.31 -7.69 5.52
CA PHE A 105 -3.59 -9.03 4.99
C PHE A 105 -4.47 -8.98 3.74
N PHE A 106 -5.43 -8.08 3.66
CA PHE A 106 -6.23 -7.86 2.46
C PHE A 106 -5.37 -7.44 1.27
N ILE A 107 -4.43 -6.51 1.48
CA ILE A 107 -3.48 -6.09 0.43
C ILE A 107 -2.53 -7.23 0.05
N PHE A 108 -2.08 -8.02 1.03
CA PHE A 108 -1.29 -9.23 0.79
C PHE A 108 -2.02 -10.23 -0.12
N VAL A 109 -3.31 -10.45 0.09
CA VAL A 109 -4.12 -11.31 -0.80
C VAL A 109 -4.17 -10.73 -2.22
N ALA A 110 -4.37 -9.43 -2.37
CA ALA A 110 -4.34 -8.78 -3.68
C ALA A 110 -2.97 -8.95 -4.38
N LEU A 111 -1.88 -8.84 -3.61
CA LEU A 111 -0.53 -9.02 -4.12
C LEU A 111 -0.26 -10.48 -4.53
N ILE A 112 -0.72 -11.47 -3.76
CA ILE A 112 -0.61 -12.89 -4.13
C ILE A 112 -1.34 -13.19 -5.44
N LEU A 113 -2.46 -12.54 -5.72
CA LEU A 113 -3.20 -12.73 -6.97
C LEU A 113 -2.42 -12.26 -8.21
N THR A 114 -1.32 -11.54 -8.05
CA THR A 114 -0.37 -11.22 -9.15
C THR A 114 0.63 -12.35 -9.44
N PHE A 115 0.63 -13.44 -8.66
CA PHE A 115 1.54 -14.59 -8.82
C PHE A 115 1.59 -15.18 -10.25
N PRO A 116 0.52 -15.18 -11.05
CA PRO A 116 0.60 -15.60 -12.46
C PRO A 116 1.66 -14.86 -13.28
N ILE A 117 1.96 -13.59 -12.95
CA ILE A 117 3.02 -12.83 -13.63
C ILE A 117 4.40 -13.45 -13.33
N TRP A 118 4.63 -13.91 -12.10
CA TRP A 118 5.86 -14.61 -11.74
C TRP A 118 6.04 -15.93 -12.54
N ILE A 119 4.96 -16.71 -12.68
CA ILE A 119 4.98 -17.93 -13.51
C ILE A 119 5.30 -17.58 -14.97
N THR A 120 4.69 -16.50 -15.49
CA THR A 120 4.91 -16.06 -16.87
C THR A 120 6.36 -15.72 -17.14
N VAL A 121 7.04 -15.03 -16.21
CA VAL A 121 8.46 -14.67 -16.38
C VAL A 121 9.35 -15.91 -16.38
N ASN A 122 9.09 -16.87 -15.46
CA ASN A 122 9.82 -18.13 -15.43
C ASN A 122 9.58 -19.00 -16.68
N TYR A 123 8.43 -18.87 -17.33
CA TYR A 123 8.15 -19.57 -18.59
C TYR A 123 8.88 -18.91 -19.78
N LEU A 124 9.05 -17.60 -19.75
CA LEU A 124 9.67 -16.82 -20.84
C LEU A 124 11.21 -16.84 -20.78
N GLY A 125 11.81 -17.12 -19.65
CA GLY A 125 13.26 -17.10 -19.48
C GLY A 125 13.69 -17.66 -18.13
N ASP A 126 14.92 -17.36 -17.71
CA ASP A 126 15.52 -17.77 -16.44
C ASP A 126 15.76 -16.55 -15.55
N PRO A 127 14.73 -16.05 -14.83
CA PRO A 127 14.85 -14.90 -13.97
C PRO A 127 15.51 -15.26 -12.65
N ASP A 128 16.13 -14.28 -11.98
CA ASP A 128 16.54 -14.42 -10.60
C ASP A 128 15.32 -14.40 -9.65
N ASN A 129 14.88 -15.61 -9.27
CA ASN A 129 13.74 -15.78 -8.38
C ASN A 129 13.97 -15.21 -6.97
N GLY A 130 15.24 -15.05 -6.53
CA GLY A 130 15.57 -14.42 -5.27
C GLY A 130 15.24 -12.93 -5.28
N ILE A 131 15.57 -12.25 -6.36
CA ILE A 131 15.23 -10.82 -6.56
C ILE A 131 13.71 -10.64 -6.65
N ILE A 132 13.00 -11.51 -7.38
CA ILE A 132 11.54 -11.47 -7.47
C ILE A 132 10.90 -11.62 -6.08
N PHE A 133 11.33 -12.61 -5.32
CA PHE A 133 10.80 -12.83 -3.96
C PHE A 133 11.07 -11.64 -3.03
N ALA A 134 12.29 -11.08 -3.07
CA ALA A 134 12.64 -9.89 -2.32
C ALA A 134 11.76 -8.69 -2.74
N GLY A 135 11.47 -8.52 -4.03
CA GLY A 135 10.57 -7.50 -4.56
C GLY A 135 9.13 -7.63 -4.02
N TYR A 136 8.59 -8.84 -3.95
CA TYR A 136 7.26 -9.08 -3.35
C TYR A 136 7.24 -8.73 -1.86
N ILE A 137 8.27 -9.11 -1.11
CA ILE A 137 8.39 -8.75 0.32
C ILE A 137 8.53 -7.24 0.48
N GLY A 138 9.40 -6.59 -0.29
CA GLY A 138 9.57 -5.14 -0.29
C GLY A 138 8.25 -4.42 -0.60
N SER A 139 7.53 -4.86 -1.63
CA SER A 139 6.22 -4.33 -1.98
C SER A 139 5.20 -4.48 -0.85
N LEU A 140 5.21 -5.59 -0.13
CA LEU A 140 4.32 -5.82 1.02
C LEU A 140 4.64 -4.88 2.19
N PHE A 141 5.92 -4.64 2.50
CA PHE A 141 6.32 -3.68 3.54
C PHE A 141 6.01 -2.24 3.14
N MET A 142 6.26 -1.89 1.88
CA MET A 142 5.88 -0.59 1.34
C MET A 142 4.37 -0.36 1.46
N ALA A 143 3.55 -1.34 1.11
CA ALA A 143 2.10 -1.28 1.31
C ALA A 143 1.73 -1.04 2.79
N GLY A 144 2.44 -1.69 3.73
CA GLY A 144 2.29 -1.46 5.16
C GLY A 144 2.60 -0.02 5.59
N ALA A 145 3.62 0.59 5.01
CA ALA A 145 3.96 1.99 5.28
C ALA A 145 2.88 2.96 4.77
N TYR A 146 2.41 2.79 3.53
CA TYR A 146 1.28 3.56 3.00
C TYR A 146 0.01 3.39 3.84
N LEU A 147 -0.26 2.16 4.28
CA LEU A 147 -1.40 1.82 5.12
C LEU A 147 -1.32 2.48 6.49
N SER A 148 -0.12 2.60 7.07
CA SER A 148 0.11 3.29 8.33
C SER A 148 -0.25 4.78 8.22
N ILE A 149 0.23 5.45 7.15
CA ILE A 149 -0.08 6.85 6.87
C ILE A 149 -1.59 7.03 6.72
N GLY A 150 -2.23 6.24 5.87
CA GLY A 150 -3.66 6.32 5.63
C GLY A 150 -4.51 6.04 6.88
N SER A 151 -4.11 5.07 7.70
CA SER A 151 -4.76 4.75 8.97
C SER A 151 -4.69 5.92 9.96
N CYS A 152 -3.53 6.56 10.10
CA CYS A 152 -3.37 7.74 10.94
C CYS A 152 -4.28 8.89 10.50
N ILE A 153 -4.32 9.19 9.20
CA ILE A 153 -5.15 10.27 8.65
C ILE A 153 -6.63 9.95 8.81
N SER A 154 -7.04 8.69 8.54
CA SER A 154 -8.41 8.24 8.75
C SER A 154 -8.86 8.38 10.22
N ALA A 155 -7.95 8.21 11.16
CA ALA A 155 -8.26 8.35 12.58
C ALA A 155 -8.50 9.82 13.02
N VAL A 156 -7.99 10.80 12.29
CA VAL A 156 -8.13 12.23 12.63
C VAL A 156 -9.43 12.83 12.08
N THR A 157 -10.00 12.30 11.00
CA THR A 157 -11.19 12.86 10.33
C THR A 157 -12.43 11.99 10.50
N LYS A 158 -13.61 12.61 10.40
CA LYS A 158 -14.92 11.92 10.31
C LYS A 158 -15.39 11.77 8.86
N ASN A 159 -14.69 12.37 7.90
CA ASN A 159 -15.07 12.36 6.50
C ASN A 159 -14.12 11.46 5.69
N GLN A 160 -14.67 10.38 5.12
CA GLN A 160 -13.91 9.42 4.32
C GLN A 160 -13.24 10.06 3.09
N VAL A 161 -13.92 11.01 2.43
CA VAL A 161 -13.37 11.69 1.25
C VAL A 161 -12.17 12.55 1.63
N ILE A 162 -12.25 13.28 2.74
CA ILE A 162 -11.13 14.06 3.26
C ILE A 162 -9.98 13.12 3.65
N ALA A 163 -10.28 12.01 4.33
CA ALA A 163 -9.28 11.00 4.65
C ALA A 163 -8.56 10.50 3.40
N PHE A 164 -9.31 10.17 2.36
CA PHE A 164 -8.75 9.70 1.08
C PHE A 164 -7.84 10.74 0.44
N VAL A 165 -8.33 11.97 0.23
CA VAL A 165 -7.57 13.02 -0.46
C VAL A 165 -6.29 13.37 0.30
N VAL A 166 -6.37 13.56 1.62
CA VAL A 166 -5.21 13.90 2.44
C VAL A 166 -4.21 12.75 2.47
N SER A 167 -4.69 11.50 2.64
CA SER A 167 -3.81 10.32 2.61
C SER A 167 -3.08 10.17 1.29
N THR A 168 -3.80 10.31 0.17
CA THR A 168 -3.23 10.26 -1.18
C THR A 168 -2.17 11.34 -1.36
N THR A 169 -2.46 12.59 -0.93
CA THR A 169 -1.51 13.70 -1.03
C THR A 169 -0.24 13.43 -0.22
N VAL A 170 -0.37 12.97 1.02
CA VAL A 170 0.78 12.67 1.87
C VAL A 170 1.59 11.51 1.29
N CYS A 171 0.95 10.43 0.87
CA CYS A 171 1.63 9.30 0.23
C CYS A 171 2.36 9.73 -1.06
N PHE A 172 1.72 10.57 -1.88
CA PHE A 172 2.34 11.13 -3.07
C PHE A 172 3.58 11.97 -2.74
N LEU A 173 3.52 12.83 -1.73
CA LEU A 173 4.68 13.63 -1.30
C LEU A 173 5.85 12.74 -0.86
N PHE A 174 5.59 11.72 -0.04
CA PHE A 174 6.64 10.77 0.37
C PHE A 174 7.24 10.02 -0.82
N THR A 175 6.44 9.64 -1.80
CA THR A 175 6.95 8.99 -3.01
C THR A 175 7.79 9.96 -3.85
N MET A 176 7.32 11.20 -4.01
CA MET A 176 8.03 12.22 -4.79
C MET A 176 9.38 12.63 -4.20
N MET A 177 9.56 12.50 -2.88
CA MET A 177 10.83 12.83 -2.22
C MET A 177 12.05 12.07 -2.78
N GLY A 178 11.87 10.90 -3.40
CA GLY A 178 12.94 10.13 -4.03
C GLY A 178 13.18 10.41 -5.51
N VAL A 179 12.38 11.27 -6.12
CA VAL A 179 12.57 11.60 -7.54
C VAL A 179 13.75 12.56 -7.69
N ASP A 180 14.65 12.26 -8.62
CA ASP A 180 15.88 13.04 -8.87
C ASP A 180 15.60 14.54 -9.07
N LEU A 181 14.50 14.88 -9.72
CA LEU A 181 14.11 16.27 -9.95
C LEU A 181 13.88 17.01 -8.62
N VAL A 182 13.22 16.36 -7.65
CA VAL A 182 12.97 16.92 -6.32
C VAL A 182 14.26 16.98 -5.52
N LEU A 183 15.05 15.90 -5.53
CA LEU A 183 16.35 15.85 -4.84
C LEU A 183 17.32 16.92 -5.37
N ASN A 184 17.39 17.12 -6.68
CA ASN A 184 18.23 18.14 -7.29
C ASN A 184 17.80 19.56 -6.90
N PHE A 185 16.51 19.81 -6.75
CA PHE A 185 16.02 21.10 -6.23
C PHE A 185 16.49 21.34 -4.79
N PHE A 186 16.43 20.32 -3.93
CA PHE A 186 16.91 20.43 -2.55
C PHE A 186 18.44 20.57 -2.47
N LYS A 187 19.21 19.92 -3.34
CA LYS A 187 20.68 20.03 -3.40
C LYS A 187 21.18 21.46 -3.66
N LEU A 188 20.34 22.33 -4.24
CA LEU A 188 20.73 23.71 -4.53
C LEU A 188 20.90 24.58 -3.28
N TRP A 189 20.21 24.27 -2.18
CA TRP A 189 20.17 25.11 -0.98
C TRP A 189 20.21 24.34 0.35
N ALA A 190 19.96 23.04 0.34
CA ALA A 190 19.96 22.22 1.55
C ALA A 190 21.31 21.49 1.74
N PRO A 191 21.79 21.33 2.99
CA PRO A 191 22.98 20.55 3.27
C PRO A 191 22.78 19.07 2.92
N GLU A 192 23.85 18.37 2.55
CA GLU A 192 23.85 16.97 2.10
C GLU A 192 23.15 16.02 3.09
N PHE A 193 23.28 16.27 4.39
CA PHE A 193 22.60 15.49 5.42
C PHE A 193 21.06 15.51 5.24
N LEU A 194 20.48 16.69 4.97
CA LEU A 194 19.05 16.83 4.74
C LEU A 194 18.63 16.14 3.43
N VAL A 195 19.40 16.28 2.37
CA VAL A 195 19.13 15.63 1.09
C VAL A 195 19.14 14.11 1.23
N ASN A 196 20.13 13.56 1.93
CA ASN A 196 20.23 12.13 2.18
C ASN A 196 19.08 11.62 3.07
N THR A 197 18.66 12.40 4.07
CA THR A 197 17.51 12.06 4.91
C THR A 197 16.22 12.07 4.09
N ILE A 198 16.01 13.07 3.24
CA ILE A 198 14.83 13.16 2.37
C ILE A 198 14.79 11.98 1.39
N SER A 199 15.92 11.65 0.77
CA SER A 199 15.97 10.50 -0.15
C SER A 199 15.70 9.18 0.55
N SER A 200 16.23 8.97 1.76
CA SER A 200 16.02 7.76 2.53
C SER A 200 14.57 7.58 3.04
N MET A 201 13.78 8.65 3.10
CA MET A 201 12.36 8.58 3.45
C MET A 201 11.45 8.24 2.27
N SER A 202 11.98 8.26 1.05
CA SER A 202 11.21 7.97 -0.15
C SER A 202 11.02 6.47 -0.37
N PHE A 203 9.82 6.12 -0.82
CA PHE A 203 9.51 4.75 -1.22
C PHE A 203 10.20 4.32 -2.53
N LEU A 204 10.55 5.27 -3.41
CA LEU A 204 11.18 4.97 -4.70
C LEU A 204 12.66 4.60 -4.58
N THR A 205 13.36 5.06 -3.55
CA THR A 205 14.80 4.80 -3.38
C THR A 205 15.09 3.38 -2.89
N HIS A 206 14.05 2.64 -2.46
CA HIS A 206 14.19 1.27 -1.95
C HIS A 206 13.71 0.20 -2.96
N PHE A 207 13.29 0.62 -4.15
CA PHE A 207 12.90 -0.18 -5.31
C PHE A 207 13.71 0.20 -6.53
#